data_f01d3345075bcf4302202be63236d91c
#
_entry.id   f01d3345075bcf4302202be63236d91c
#
_cell.length_a   1.000
_cell.length_b   1.000
_cell.length_c   1.000
_cell.angle_alpha   90.00
_cell.angle_beta   90.00
_cell.angle_gamma   90.00
#
_symmetry.space_group_name_H-M   'P 1'
#
loop_
_entity.id
_entity.type
_entity.pdbx_description
1 polymer ?
#
loop_
_entity_poly.entity_id
_entity_poly.type
_entity_poly.pdbx_seq_one_letter_code
_entity_poly.pdbx_strand_id
1 'polypeptide(L)'
;MAEPGERLTATQSVTTHGDETGGTPAGQVKRRRRGILALAFANIVDGFEGGLVNTLFPVIRDALSLQTSALGILVAISRFARMLLGPVWASLADRYGRKKVLFVATGLWGLWTVAAGFAQNATQLFVLYTIGVLGTVASEPIANGLVVDMFEAAERGRAFGVLRTTMMTASVIGTPILGQLANVEDGWRYGLFALGGISVLSGVLILLFVPEPPKDARAEAVGADAVRFNVRDALNLLRNRTILFMAVQISLTTSLVLFAFFVTYWVDARGWTVADAAILMAVYMLGNVISSFLGGLLGDWFGRRFGDHGRIILMQGYLVSYAISTALLFQVDWGQGVAVYLAVFVTGLIASIGPPGVALPIIGSVVPTSVVATAYALVMGFVQGGFAAILSLAFGFLGEAFGLQALMFWLVSVPYTVNAVLWTLMYRIYPADASAQRAREQQEAGTG
;
A
#
# COMPACT_ATOMS: atom_id res chain seq x y z
N MET A 1 -71.44 36.69 11.48
CA MET A 1 -71.00 36.96 10.10
C MET A 1 -69.49 36.89 10.10
N ALA A 2 -68.94 35.78 9.71
CA ALA A 2 -67.51 35.55 9.51
C ALA A 2 -67.36 34.52 8.39
N GLU A 3 -66.76 34.94 7.31
CA GLU A 3 -66.44 34.05 6.19
C GLU A 3 -65.18 33.23 6.44
N PRO A 4 -65.09 32.04 5.90
CA PRO A 4 -63.95 31.13 6.13
C PRO A 4 -62.87 31.33 5.08
N GLY A 5 -61.59 31.44 5.57
CA GLY A 5 -60.36 31.56 4.78
C GLY A 5 -59.98 30.28 4.06
N GLU A 6 -59.58 30.47 2.79
CA GLU A 6 -59.03 29.48 1.87
C GLU A 6 -57.75 28.85 2.39
N ARG A 7 -57.71 27.52 2.45
CA ARG A 7 -56.49 26.73 2.59
C ARG A 7 -55.84 26.56 1.20
N LEU A 8 -54.77 27.28 0.93
CA LEU A 8 -53.88 27.01 -0.19
C LEU A 8 -53.00 25.76 0.18
N THR A 9 -53.37 24.64 -0.37
CA THR A 9 -52.51 23.44 -0.42
C THR A 9 -51.47 23.66 -1.53
N ALA A 10 -50.27 24.11 -1.13
CA ALA A 10 -49.10 24.10 -2.02
C ALA A 10 -48.56 22.66 -2.13
N THR A 11 -48.99 21.96 -3.17
CA THR A 11 -48.35 20.73 -3.60
C THR A 11 -47.01 21.10 -4.22
N GLN A 12 -45.92 21.01 -3.42
CA GLN A 12 -44.58 21.05 -3.97
C GLN A 12 -44.37 19.78 -4.79
N SER A 13 -44.42 19.90 -6.10
CA SER A 13 -43.95 18.90 -7.03
C SER A 13 -42.43 18.80 -6.86
N VAL A 14 -41.98 17.76 -6.17
CA VAL A 14 -40.57 17.32 -6.19
C VAL A 14 -40.29 16.92 -7.63
N THR A 15 -39.73 17.83 -8.40
CA THR A 15 -39.11 17.53 -9.69
C THR A 15 -37.89 16.67 -9.39
N THR A 16 -38.06 15.34 -9.44
CA THR A 16 -36.96 14.39 -9.58
C THR A 16 -36.23 14.77 -10.88
N HIS A 17 -35.07 15.41 -10.76
CA HIS A 17 -34.11 15.47 -11.86
C HIS A 17 -33.80 14.04 -12.28
N GLY A 18 -34.46 13.59 -13.34
CA GLY A 18 -34.17 12.33 -14.01
C GLY A 18 -32.75 12.40 -14.54
N ASP A 19 -31.92 11.53 -13.99
CA ASP A 19 -30.59 11.22 -14.46
C ASP A 19 -30.70 10.71 -15.92
N GLU A 20 -30.23 11.48 -16.88
CA GLU A 20 -30.31 11.20 -18.34
C GLU A 20 -29.49 9.96 -18.77
N THR A 21 -28.92 9.20 -17.85
CA THR A 21 -28.32 7.90 -18.11
C THR A 21 -29.32 6.77 -17.90
N GLY A 22 -30.24 6.58 -18.83
CA GLY A 22 -31.41 5.69 -18.83
C GLY A 22 -31.13 4.19 -18.56
N GLY A 23 -30.64 3.87 -17.37
CA GLY A 23 -30.45 2.49 -16.90
C GLY A 23 -31.36 2.18 -15.71
N THR A 24 -32.03 1.01 -15.73
CA THR A 24 -32.76 0.53 -14.55
C THR A 24 -31.82 0.44 -13.33
N PRO A 25 -32.30 0.62 -12.08
CA PRO A 25 -31.48 0.47 -10.88
C PRO A 25 -30.64 -0.83 -10.83
N ALA A 26 -31.24 -1.94 -11.30
CA ALA A 26 -30.54 -3.23 -11.46
C ALA A 26 -29.39 -3.17 -12.49
N GLY A 27 -29.54 -2.40 -13.55
CA GLY A 27 -28.52 -2.16 -14.58
C GLY A 27 -27.32 -1.36 -14.04
N GLN A 28 -27.57 -0.36 -13.23
CA GLN A 28 -26.53 0.46 -12.60
C GLN A 28 -25.73 -0.35 -11.57
N VAL A 29 -26.39 -1.16 -10.73
CA VAL A 29 -25.72 -2.07 -9.79
C VAL A 29 -24.82 -3.07 -10.53
N LYS A 30 -25.32 -3.68 -11.62
CA LYS A 30 -24.54 -4.61 -12.44
C LYS A 30 -23.32 -3.94 -13.08
N ARG A 31 -23.45 -2.70 -13.53
CA ARG A 31 -22.36 -1.90 -14.12
C ARG A 31 -21.29 -1.57 -13.06
N ARG A 32 -21.67 -1.12 -11.86
CA ARG A 32 -20.77 -0.84 -10.74
C ARG A 32 -20.00 -2.09 -10.33
N ARG A 33 -20.69 -3.26 -10.23
CA ARG A 33 -20.07 -4.55 -9.89
C ARG A 33 -19.04 -5.00 -10.94
N ARG A 34 -19.32 -4.84 -12.22
CA ARG A 34 -18.35 -5.16 -13.28
C ARG A 34 -17.14 -4.22 -13.23
N GLY A 35 -17.35 -2.95 -12.98
CA GLY A 35 -16.29 -1.96 -12.83
C GLY A 35 -15.33 -2.29 -11.69
N ILE A 36 -15.85 -2.64 -10.50
CA ILE A 36 -14.97 -2.99 -9.37
C ILE A 36 -14.20 -4.30 -9.61
N LEU A 37 -14.77 -5.26 -10.31
CA LEU A 37 -14.06 -6.48 -10.67
C LEU A 37 -12.92 -6.21 -11.66
N ALA A 38 -13.15 -5.32 -12.64
CA ALA A 38 -12.10 -4.91 -13.56
C ALA A 38 -10.95 -4.16 -12.84
N LEU A 39 -11.28 -3.28 -11.89
CA LEU A 39 -10.29 -2.60 -11.06
C LEU A 39 -9.54 -3.57 -10.13
N ALA A 40 -10.24 -4.53 -9.52
CA ALA A 40 -9.63 -5.56 -8.70
C ALA A 40 -8.66 -6.43 -9.52
N PHE A 41 -9.05 -6.80 -10.74
CA PHE A 41 -8.18 -7.56 -11.65
C PHE A 41 -6.92 -6.75 -12.02
N ALA A 42 -7.05 -5.47 -12.36
CA ALA A 42 -5.92 -4.61 -12.64
C ALA A 42 -4.95 -4.50 -11.43
N ASN A 43 -5.48 -4.28 -10.23
CA ASN A 43 -4.66 -4.23 -9.00
C ASN A 43 -3.92 -5.55 -8.72
N ILE A 44 -4.52 -6.70 -9.05
CA ILE A 44 -3.84 -8.01 -8.95
C ILE A 44 -2.66 -8.05 -9.91
N VAL A 45 -2.86 -7.65 -11.16
CA VAL A 45 -1.81 -7.69 -12.20
C VAL A 45 -0.65 -6.78 -11.82
N ASP A 46 -0.94 -5.54 -11.39
CA ASP A 46 0.10 -4.60 -10.95
C ASP A 46 0.87 -5.12 -9.71
N GLY A 47 0.16 -5.79 -8.79
CA GLY A 47 0.78 -6.45 -7.64
C GLY A 47 1.75 -7.56 -8.06
N PHE A 48 1.39 -8.35 -9.07
CA PHE A 48 2.26 -9.41 -9.60
C PHE A 48 3.44 -8.86 -10.38
N GLU A 49 3.28 -7.80 -11.17
CA GLU A 49 4.39 -7.13 -11.85
C GLU A 49 5.45 -6.65 -10.87
N GLY A 50 5.03 -5.97 -9.78
CA GLY A 50 5.92 -5.56 -8.72
C GLY A 50 6.53 -6.71 -7.93
N GLY A 51 5.81 -7.82 -7.77
CA GLY A 51 6.25 -9.03 -7.06
C GLY A 51 7.21 -9.90 -7.87
N LEU A 52 7.06 -9.96 -9.20
CA LEU A 52 7.84 -10.84 -10.07
C LEU A 52 9.34 -10.59 -9.95
N VAL A 53 9.75 -9.31 -10.08
CA VAL A 53 11.17 -8.94 -10.00
C VAL A 53 11.75 -9.31 -8.64
N ASN A 54 11.05 -9.03 -7.54
CA ASN A 54 11.52 -9.38 -6.19
C ASN A 54 11.63 -10.89 -5.98
N THR A 55 10.70 -11.67 -6.53
CA THR A 55 10.65 -13.13 -6.37
C THR A 55 11.67 -13.83 -7.26
N LEU A 56 11.80 -13.42 -8.51
CA LEU A 56 12.68 -14.05 -9.49
C LEU A 56 14.05 -13.37 -9.60
N PHE A 57 14.35 -12.40 -8.74
CA PHE A 57 15.61 -11.68 -8.83
C PHE A 57 16.86 -12.58 -8.83
N PRO A 58 16.97 -13.65 -8.02
CA PRO A 58 18.13 -14.54 -8.10
C PRO A 58 18.33 -15.12 -9.50
N VAL A 59 17.25 -15.52 -10.19
CA VAL A 59 17.31 -16.05 -11.57
C VAL A 59 17.66 -14.95 -12.58
N ILE A 60 17.06 -13.76 -12.44
CA ILE A 60 17.36 -12.60 -13.30
C ILE A 60 18.81 -12.17 -13.13
N ARG A 61 19.28 -12.16 -11.88
CA ARG A 61 20.66 -11.83 -11.53
C ARG A 61 21.66 -12.76 -12.22
N ASP A 62 21.43 -14.05 -12.11
CA ASP A 62 22.32 -15.04 -12.70
C ASP A 62 22.28 -15.00 -14.24
N ALA A 63 21.09 -14.83 -14.83
CA ALA A 63 20.90 -14.73 -16.28
C ALA A 63 21.57 -13.50 -16.90
N LEU A 64 21.60 -12.37 -16.20
CA LEU A 64 22.13 -11.10 -16.70
C LEU A 64 23.45 -10.70 -16.01
N SER A 65 24.05 -11.59 -15.22
CA SER A 65 25.29 -11.36 -14.44
C SER A 65 25.22 -10.08 -13.59
N LEU A 66 24.10 -9.88 -12.89
CA LEU A 66 23.88 -8.74 -12.01
C LEU A 66 24.47 -8.99 -10.62
N GLN A 67 24.61 -7.92 -9.85
CA GLN A 67 24.95 -7.95 -8.43
C GLN A 67 23.68 -7.76 -7.58
N THR A 68 23.78 -8.03 -6.27
CA THR A 68 22.65 -7.85 -5.33
C THR A 68 22.22 -6.38 -5.23
N SER A 69 23.13 -5.43 -5.45
CA SER A 69 22.84 -4.00 -5.54
C SER A 69 21.80 -3.67 -6.61
N ALA A 70 21.75 -4.45 -7.70
CA ALA A 70 20.75 -4.28 -8.74
C ALA A 70 19.31 -4.38 -8.20
N LEU A 71 19.02 -5.33 -7.30
CA LEU A 71 17.71 -5.43 -6.65
C LEU A 71 17.41 -4.15 -5.84
N GLY A 72 18.39 -3.68 -5.07
CA GLY A 72 18.25 -2.44 -4.31
C GLY A 72 17.90 -1.24 -5.18
N ILE A 73 18.56 -1.12 -6.34
CA ILE A 73 18.30 -0.06 -7.31
C ILE A 73 16.90 -0.18 -7.91
N LEU A 74 16.49 -1.37 -8.37
CA LEU A 74 15.16 -1.61 -8.96
C LEU A 74 14.04 -1.29 -7.97
N VAL A 75 14.18 -1.74 -6.73
CA VAL A 75 13.21 -1.46 -5.66
C VAL A 75 13.19 0.04 -5.31
N ALA A 76 14.34 0.70 -5.23
CA ALA A 76 14.41 2.13 -4.96
C ALA A 76 13.75 2.96 -6.07
N ILE A 77 13.98 2.62 -7.33
CA ILE A 77 13.31 3.25 -8.49
C ILE A 77 11.79 3.15 -8.34
N SER A 78 11.27 1.95 -8.06
CA SER A 78 9.84 1.72 -7.85
C SER A 78 9.26 2.59 -6.74
N ARG A 79 9.96 2.71 -5.62
CA ARG A 79 9.50 3.49 -4.45
C ARG A 79 9.57 5.00 -4.70
N PHE A 80 10.67 5.48 -5.26
CA PHE A 80 10.78 6.90 -5.65
C PHE A 80 9.76 7.27 -6.72
N ALA A 81 9.56 6.42 -7.73
CA ALA A 81 8.53 6.64 -8.74
C ALA A 81 7.14 6.76 -8.09
N ARG A 82 6.77 5.87 -7.18
CA ARG A 82 5.50 5.92 -6.46
C ARG A 82 5.35 7.20 -5.64
N MET A 83 6.39 7.57 -4.90
CA MET A 83 6.40 8.77 -4.06
C MET A 83 6.24 10.06 -4.89
N LEU A 84 6.99 10.18 -5.99
CA LEU A 84 7.05 11.42 -6.77
C LEU A 84 5.94 11.51 -7.81
N LEU A 85 5.65 10.39 -8.51
CA LEU A 85 4.72 10.39 -9.64
C LEU A 85 3.29 10.03 -9.27
N GLY A 86 3.04 9.41 -8.12
CA GLY A 86 1.68 9.12 -7.66
C GLY A 86 0.77 10.35 -7.68
N PRO A 87 1.14 11.47 -7.05
CA PRO A 87 0.37 12.71 -7.11
C PRO A 87 0.25 13.30 -8.52
N VAL A 88 1.29 13.18 -9.35
CA VAL A 88 1.27 13.66 -10.75
C VAL A 88 0.24 12.89 -11.56
N TRP A 89 0.26 11.55 -11.48
CA TRP A 89 -0.72 10.71 -12.16
C TRP A 89 -2.15 10.95 -11.68
N ALA A 90 -2.36 11.14 -10.38
CA ALA A 90 -3.67 11.50 -9.84
C ALA A 90 -4.17 12.84 -10.44
N SER A 91 -3.32 13.86 -10.51
CA SER A 91 -3.65 15.15 -11.13
C SER A 91 -3.95 15.03 -12.63
N LEU A 92 -3.17 14.23 -13.36
CA LEU A 92 -3.44 13.95 -14.78
C LEU A 92 -4.79 13.23 -14.97
N ALA A 93 -5.09 12.27 -14.09
CA ALA A 93 -6.34 11.53 -14.10
C ALA A 93 -7.56 12.45 -13.85
N ASP A 94 -7.43 13.39 -12.93
CA ASP A 94 -8.49 14.37 -12.66
C ASP A 94 -8.70 15.31 -13.84
N ARG A 95 -7.64 15.69 -14.57
CA ARG A 95 -7.72 16.58 -15.72
C ARG A 95 -8.22 15.89 -17.00
N TYR A 96 -7.70 14.70 -17.31
CA TYR A 96 -7.94 14.03 -18.60
C TYR A 96 -8.97 12.90 -18.52
N GLY A 97 -9.41 12.53 -17.33
CA GLY A 97 -10.37 11.44 -17.09
C GLY A 97 -9.68 10.20 -16.49
N ARG A 98 -10.15 9.81 -15.30
CA ARG A 98 -9.54 8.71 -14.52
C ARG A 98 -9.48 7.39 -15.28
N LYS A 99 -10.57 7.05 -15.98
CA LYS A 99 -10.65 5.82 -16.79
C LYS A 99 -9.61 5.80 -17.91
N LYS A 100 -9.49 6.92 -18.67
CA LYS A 100 -8.56 7.01 -19.79
C LYS A 100 -7.10 6.95 -19.34
N VAL A 101 -6.78 7.71 -18.29
CA VAL A 101 -5.42 7.73 -17.75
C VAL A 101 -5.06 6.39 -17.15
N LEU A 102 -5.98 5.70 -16.45
CA LEU A 102 -5.75 4.36 -15.93
C LEU A 102 -5.52 3.34 -17.06
N PHE A 103 -6.30 3.40 -18.15
CA PHE A 103 -6.07 2.55 -19.32
C PHE A 103 -4.67 2.73 -19.90
N VAL A 104 -4.21 3.97 -20.04
CA VAL A 104 -2.86 4.24 -20.54
C VAL A 104 -1.82 3.71 -19.55
N ALA A 105 -1.94 4.06 -18.28
CA ALA A 105 -0.95 3.78 -17.25
C ALA A 105 -0.85 2.30 -16.86
N THR A 106 -1.95 1.55 -16.88
CA THR A 106 -1.97 0.11 -16.57
C THR A 106 -1.93 -0.70 -17.88
N GLY A 107 -2.84 -0.41 -18.82
CA GLY A 107 -2.98 -1.22 -20.02
C GLY A 107 -1.83 -1.04 -21.01
N LEU A 108 -1.69 0.15 -21.61
CA LEU A 108 -0.65 0.37 -22.63
C LEU A 108 0.77 0.31 -22.04
N TRP A 109 0.93 0.71 -20.80
CA TRP A 109 2.22 0.65 -20.12
C TRP A 109 2.72 -0.79 -19.88
N GLY A 110 1.82 -1.78 -19.84
CA GLY A 110 2.16 -3.20 -19.79
C GLY A 110 3.04 -3.66 -20.96
N LEU A 111 3.05 -2.94 -22.10
CA LEU A 111 3.97 -3.20 -23.20
C LEU A 111 5.44 -3.01 -22.80
N TRP A 112 5.74 -2.13 -21.85
CA TRP A 112 7.09 -1.96 -21.32
C TRP A 112 7.52 -3.13 -20.44
N THR A 113 6.58 -3.76 -19.75
CA THR A 113 6.80 -5.02 -19.02
C THR A 113 7.13 -6.15 -19.99
N VAL A 114 6.39 -6.24 -21.12
CA VAL A 114 6.74 -7.18 -22.21
C VAL A 114 8.13 -6.87 -22.77
N ALA A 115 8.43 -5.60 -23.05
CA ALA A 115 9.72 -5.18 -23.56
C ALA A 115 10.88 -5.54 -22.59
N ALA A 116 10.67 -5.43 -21.27
CA ALA A 116 11.64 -5.82 -20.26
C ALA A 116 11.99 -7.32 -20.32
N GLY A 117 11.06 -8.18 -20.76
CA GLY A 117 11.31 -9.60 -21.00
C GLY A 117 12.34 -9.87 -22.12
N PHE A 118 12.57 -8.92 -23.05
CA PHE A 118 13.58 -9.03 -24.10
C PHE A 118 14.96 -8.51 -23.69
N ALA A 119 15.13 -8.00 -22.46
CA ALA A 119 16.42 -7.49 -22.01
C ALA A 119 17.52 -8.54 -22.08
N GLN A 120 18.66 -8.16 -22.67
CA GLN A 120 19.85 -9.01 -22.87
C GLN A 120 20.99 -8.65 -21.90
N ASN A 121 20.88 -7.53 -21.21
CA ASN A 121 21.89 -7.02 -20.28
C ASN A 121 21.27 -6.13 -19.21
N ALA A 122 22.07 -5.80 -18.19
CA ALA A 122 21.68 -4.96 -17.07
C ALA A 122 21.08 -3.61 -17.52
N THR A 123 21.73 -2.91 -18.44
CA THR A 123 21.30 -1.58 -18.88
C THR A 123 19.91 -1.61 -19.51
N GLN A 124 19.67 -2.58 -20.40
CA GLN A 124 18.35 -2.75 -21.01
C GLN A 124 17.28 -3.05 -19.96
N LEU A 125 17.56 -3.96 -19.03
CA LEU A 125 16.62 -4.28 -17.93
C LEU A 125 16.31 -3.03 -17.12
N PHE A 126 17.31 -2.28 -16.66
CA PHE A 126 17.10 -1.08 -15.85
C PHE A 126 16.28 -0.02 -16.58
N VAL A 127 16.59 0.25 -17.85
CA VAL A 127 15.87 1.26 -18.64
C VAL A 127 14.41 0.84 -18.85
N LEU A 128 14.20 -0.39 -19.35
CA LEU A 128 12.85 -0.87 -19.66
C LEU A 128 11.98 -1.03 -18.40
N TYR A 129 12.56 -1.56 -17.33
CA TYR A 129 11.89 -1.66 -16.03
C TYR A 129 11.53 -0.29 -15.46
N THR A 130 12.47 0.67 -15.52
CA THR A 130 12.21 2.03 -15.03
C THR A 130 11.03 2.65 -15.78
N ILE A 131 11.02 2.58 -17.12
CA ILE A 131 9.90 3.11 -17.90
C ILE A 131 8.59 2.40 -17.51
N GLY A 132 8.61 1.08 -17.39
CA GLY A 132 7.45 0.29 -16.96
C GLY A 132 6.89 0.77 -15.61
N VAL A 133 7.75 0.92 -14.62
CA VAL A 133 7.37 1.36 -13.28
C VAL A 133 6.79 2.78 -13.26
N LEU A 134 7.30 3.71 -14.09
CA LEU A 134 6.77 5.09 -14.15
C LEU A 134 5.26 5.14 -14.46
N GLY A 135 4.73 4.17 -15.19
CA GLY A 135 3.29 4.07 -15.47
C GLY A 135 2.53 3.30 -14.39
N THR A 136 3.01 2.11 -14.02
CA THR A 136 2.26 1.22 -13.11
C THR A 136 2.00 1.83 -11.73
N VAL A 137 2.83 2.77 -11.27
CA VAL A 137 2.61 3.52 -10.01
C VAL A 137 1.35 4.40 -10.03
N ALA A 138 0.75 4.64 -11.19
CA ALA A 138 -0.50 5.40 -11.35
C ALA A 138 -1.74 4.61 -10.91
N SER A 139 -1.67 3.28 -10.94
CA SER A 139 -2.82 2.40 -10.84
C SER A 139 -3.57 2.56 -9.51
N GLU A 140 -2.86 2.44 -8.40
CA GLU A 140 -3.47 2.49 -7.06
C GLU A 140 -4.18 3.83 -6.76
N PRO A 141 -3.58 5.02 -6.92
CA PRO A 141 -4.25 6.27 -6.64
C PRO A 141 -5.45 6.53 -7.57
N ILE A 142 -5.35 6.14 -8.84
CA ILE A 142 -6.45 6.32 -9.79
C ILE A 142 -7.58 5.34 -9.52
N ALA A 143 -7.28 4.06 -9.23
CA ALA A 143 -8.29 3.08 -8.87
C ALA A 143 -9.06 3.49 -7.61
N ASN A 144 -8.36 4.01 -6.60
CA ASN A 144 -8.98 4.54 -5.39
C ASN A 144 -9.91 5.72 -5.70
N GLY A 145 -9.51 6.64 -6.57
CA GLY A 145 -10.35 7.72 -7.04
C GLY A 145 -11.60 7.24 -7.78
N LEU A 146 -11.48 6.22 -8.64
CA LEU A 146 -12.61 5.62 -9.35
C LEU A 146 -13.60 4.95 -8.40
N VAL A 147 -13.13 4.32 -7.31
CA VAL A 147 -14.02 3.78 -6.27
C VAL A 147 -14.85 4.89 -5.62
N VAL A 148 -14.22 6.03 -5.31
CA VAL A 148 -14.94 7.19 -4.75
C VAL A 148 -16.00 7.71 -5.71
N ASP A 149 -15.71 7.73 -7.02
CA ASP A 149 -16.64 8.18 -8.06
C ASP A 149 -17.80 7.19 -8.31
N MET A 150 -17.53 5.89 -8.15
CA MET A 150 -18.51 4.82 -8.49
C MET A 150 -19.45 4.46 -7.35
N PHE A 151 -19.05 4.70 -6.10
CA PHE A 151 -19.76 4.23 -4.92
C PHE A 151 -20.13 5.39 -3.99
N GLU A 152 -21.32 5.31 -3.42
CA GLU A 152 -21.78 6.23 -2.37
C GLU A 152 -20.96 6.08 -1.10
N ALA A 153 -20.89 7.11 -0.27
CA ALA A 153 -20.06 7.15 0.94
C ALA A 153 -20.26 5.93 1.85
N ALA A 154 -21.51 5.44 1.98
CA ALA A 154 -21.84 4.27 2.79
C ALA A 154 -21.29 2.94 2.21
N GLU A 155 -21.05 2.86 0.89
CA GLU A 155 -20.60 1.65 0.20
C GLU A 155 -19.08 1.64 -0.04
N ARG A 156 -18.41 2.79 0.03
CA ARG A 156 -16.96 2.94 -0.27
C ARG A 156 -16.09 2.01 0.56
N GLY A 157 -16.38 1.88 1.85
CA GLY A 157 -15.63 0.99 2.75
C GLY A 157 -15.63 -0.47 2.27
N ARG A 158 -16.78 -0.97 1.81
CA ARG A 158 -16.88 -2.31 1.24
C ARG A 158 -16.12 -2.45 -0.07
N ALA A 159 -16.19 -1.45 -0.94
CA ALA A 159 -15.48 -1.44 -2.23
C ALA A 159 -13.95 -1.44 -2.03
N PHE A 160 -13.42 -0.59 -1.15
CA PHE A 160 -12.00 -0.60 -0.78
C PHE A 160 -11.59 -1.93 -0.13
N GLY A 161 -12.44 -2.49 0.74
CA GLY A 161 -12.22 -3.80 1.35
C GLY A 161 -12.07 -4.89 0.29
N VAL A 162 -12.92 -4.91 -0.72
CA VAL A 162 -12.83 -5.87 -1.85
C VAL A 162 -11.49 -5.71 -2.58
N LEU A 163 -11.11 -4.48 -2.99
CA LEU A 163 -9.84 -4.25 -3.68
C LEU A 163 -8.65 -4.70 -2.84
N ARG A 164 -8.62 -4.34 -1.57
CA ARG A 164 -7.51 -4.66 -0.67
C ARG A 164 -7.40 -6.17 -0.42
N THR A 165 -8.52 -6.83 -0.12
CA THR A 165 -8.55 -8.28 0.14
C THR A 165 -8.15 -9.06 -1.11
N THR A 166 -8.67 -8.68 -2.28
CA THR A 166 -8.34 -9.35 -3.54
C THR A 166 -6.84 -9.23 -3.85
N MET A 167 -6.26 -8.05 -3.68
CA MET A 167 -4.82 -7.81 -3.88
C MET A 167 -3.97 -8.66 -2.91
N MET A 168 -4.34 -8.69 -1.62
CA MET A 168 -3.61 -9.46 -0.61
C MET A 168 -3.69 -10.96 -0.88
N THR A 169 -4.89 -11.48 -1.18
CA THR A 169 -5.10 -12.90 -1.51
C THR A 169 -4.31 -13.29 -2.76
N ALA A 170 -4.36 -12.44 -3.79
CA ALA A 170 -3.61 -12.66 -5.01
C ALA A 170 -2.10 -12.68 -4.76
N SER A 171 -1.56 -11.83 -3.89
CA SER A 171 -0.13 -11.84 -3.53
C SER A 171 0.27 -13.12 -2.80
N VAL A 172 -0.55 -13.61 -1.87
CA VAL A 172 -0.29 -14.87 -1.15
C VAL A 172 -0.25 -16.07 -2.11
N ILE A 173 -1.20 -16.14 -3.05
CA ILE A 173 -1.30 -17.25 -4.00
C ILE A 173 -0.30 -17.09 -5.15
N GLY A 174 -0.11 -15.88 -5.63
CA GLY A 174 0.67 -15.59 -6.82
C GLY A 174 2.17 -15.69 -6.61
N THR A 175 2.67 -15.33 -5.43
CA THR A 175 4.11 -15.39 -5.15
C THR A 175 4.68 -16.81 -5.33
N PRO A 176 4.08 -17.89 -4.80
CA PRO A 176 4.51 -19.25 -5.10
C PRO A 176 4.42 -19.61 -6.59
N ILE A 177 3.37 -19.17 -7.27
CA ILE A 177 3.20 -19.43 -8.72
C ILE A 177 4.33 -18.76 -9.51
N LEU A 178 4.65 -17.49 -9.21
CA LEU A 178 5.79 -16.80 -9.80
C LEU A 178 7.12 -17.50 -9.48
N GLY A 179 7.27 -18.02 -8.26
CA GLY A 179 8.46 -18.77 -7.86
C GLY A 179 8.71 -20.02 -8.70
N GLN A 180 7.64 -20.71 -9.17
CA GLN A 180 7.80 -21.88 -10.04
C GLN A 180 8.42 -21.56 -11.40
N LEU A 181 8.33 -20.31 -11.86
CA LEU A 181 8.98 -19.90 -13.11
C LEU A 181 10.51 -20.02 -13.02
N ALA A 182 11.09 -20.04 -11.83
CA ALA A 182 12.52 -20.28 -11.64
C ALA A 182 12.96 -21.69 -12.06
N ASN A 183 12.04 -22.65 -12.13
CA ASN A 183 12.32 -24.02 -12.57
C ASN A 183 12.26 -24.18 -14.10
N VAL A 184 11.96 -23.12 -14.83
CA VAL A 184 11.84 -23.11 -16.29
C VAL A 184 12.99 -22.28 -16.86
N GLU A 185 13.65 -22.77 -17.91
CA GLU A 185 14.66 -22.02 -18.63
C GLU A 185 14.04 -20.71 -19.16
N ASP A 186 14.70 -19.58 -18.94
CA ASP A 186 14.16 -18.24 -19.26
C ASP A 186 12.77 -17.94 -18.63
N GLY A 187 12.35 -18.65 -17.60
CA GLY A 187 11.02 -18.52 -17.01
C GLY A 187 10.69 -17.11 -16.52
N TRP A 188 11.69 -16.33 -16.07
CA TRP A 188 11.48 -14.92 -15.72
C TRP A 188 11.05 -14.05 -16.90
N ARG A 189 11.52 -14.36 -18.13
CA ARG A 189 11.10 -13.69 -19.38
C ARG A 189 9.66 -14.02 -19.69
N TYR A 190 9.29 -15.31 -19.61
CA TYR A 190 7.90 -15.74 -19.81
C TYR A 190 6.96 -15.11 -18.79
N GLY A 191 7.42 -14.95 -17.55
CA GLY A 191 6.67 -14.22 -16.50
C GLY A 191 6.41 -12.77 -16.90
N LEU A 192 7.42 -12.05 -17.39
CA LEU A 192 7.26 -10.67 -17.86
C LEU A 192 6.36 -10.57 -19.11
N PHE A 193 6.50 -11.49 -20.07
CA PHE A 193 5.62 -11.53 -21.25
C PHE A 193 4.16 -11.80 -20.86
N ALA A 194 3.93 -12.77 -19.99
CA ALA A 194 2.59 -13.11 -19.53
C ALA A 194 1.95 -11.95 -18.75
N LEU A 195 2.66 -11.40 -17.76
CA LEU A 195 2.13 -10.31 -16.95
C LEU A 195 1.90 -9.04 -17.77
N GLY A 196 2.83 -8.65 -18.64
CA GLY A 196 2.65 -7.50 -19.51
C GLY A 196 1.48 -7.69 -20.48
N GLY A 197 1.29 -8.90 -21.04
CA GLY A 197 0.13 -9.23 -21.87
C GLY A 197 -1.19 -9.17 -21.09
N ILE A 198 -1.20 -9.70 -19.85
CA ILE A 198 -2.37 -9.63 -18.94
C ILE A 198 -2.63 -8.18 -18.52
N SER A 199 -1.59 -7.36 -18.34
CA SER A 199 -1.71 -5.93 -18.04
C SER A 199 -2.43 -5.19 -19.18
N VAL A 200 -2.05 -5.46 -20.44
CA VAL A 200 -2.76 -4.92 -21.61
C VAL A 200 -4.23 -5.36 -21.61
N LEU A 201 -4.50 -6.64 -21.33
CA LEU A 201 -5.88 -7.15 -21.21
C LEU A 201 -6.65 -6.44 -20.09
N SER A 202 -6.01 -6.20 -18.94
CA SER A 202 -6.64 -5.48 -17.82
C SER A 202 -7.03 -4.07 -18.23
N GLY A 203 -6.21 -3.39 -19.01
CA GLY A 203 -6.52 -2.09 -19.58
C GLY A 203 -7.77 -2.12 -20.48
N VAL A 204 -7.87 -3.13 -21.34
CA VAL A 204 -9.07 -3.33 -22.16
C VAL A 204 -10.32 -3.57 -21.31
N LEU A 205 -10.21 -4.37 -20.26
CA LEU A 205 -11.32 -4.60 -19.32
C LEU A 205 -11.74 -3.32 -18.59
N ILE A 206 -10.78 -2.46 -18.24
CA ILE A 206 -11.06 -1.13 -17.67
C ILE A 206 -11.86 -0.30 -18.68
N LEU A 207 -11.46 -0.24 -19.95
CA LEU A 207 -12.18 0.50 -20.97
C LEU A 207 -13.61 -0.01 -21.18
N LEU A 208 -13.83 -1.32 -21.11
CA LEU A 208 -15.13 -1.93 -21.37
C LEU A 208 -16.07 -1.83 -20.17
N PHE A 209 -15.57 -2.01 -18.95
CA PHE A 209 -16.42 -2.26 -17.79
C PHE A 209 -16.41 -1.16 -16.73
N VAL A 210 -15.35 -0.32 -16.66
CA VAL A 210 -15.33 0.79 -15.71
C VAL A 210 -16.15 1.94 -16.26
N PRO A 211 -17.19 2.41 -15.54
CA PRO A 211 -17.95 3.58 -15.96
C PRO A 211 -17.08 4.84 -15.87
N GLU A 212 -17.23 5.75 -16.82
CA GLU A 212 -16.62 7.09 -16.72
C GLU A 212 -17.61 8.00 -15.98
N PRO A 213 -17.22 8.58 -14.84
CA PRO A 213 -18.12 9.48 -14.12
C PRO A 213 -18.36 10.77 -14.90
N PRO A 214 -19.56 11.37 -14.82
CA PRO A 214 -19.86 12.65 -15.43
C PRO A 214 -18.89 13.74 -14.95
N LYS A 215 -18.51 14.66 -15.84
CA LYS A 215 -17.56 15.74 -15.52
C LYS A 215 -18.09 16.67 -14.42
N ASP A 216 -19.40 16.87 -14.37
CA ASP A 216 -20.06 17.78 -13.43
C ASP A 216 -20.06 17.21 -12.00
N ALA A 217 -20.25 15.90 -11.83
CA ALA A 217 -20.09 15.21 -10.54
C ALA A 217 -18.65 15.28 -10.00
N ARG A 218 -17.66 15.44 -10.90
CA ARG A 218 -16.26 15.65 -10.51
C ARG A 218 -16.01 17.07 -10.01
N ALA A 219 -16.61 18.08 -10.62
CA ALA A 219 -16.47 19.47 -10.20
C ALA A 219 -17.02 19.68 -8.78
N GLU A 220 -18.15 19.04 -8.47
CA GLU A 220 -18.75 19.07 -7.14
C GLU A 220 -17.95 18.25 -6.11
N ALA A 221 -17.48 17.06 -6.47
CA ALA A 221 -16.62 16.24 -5.59
C ALA A 221 -15.23 16.87 -5.36
N VAL A 222 -14.66 17.51 -6.38
CA VAL A 222 -13.39 18.25 -6.28
C VAL A 222 -13.57 19.56 -5.49
N GLY A 223 -14.77 20.16 -5.52
CA GLY A 223 -15.09 21.35 -4.71
C GLY A 223 -15.29 21.07 -3.23
N ALA A 224 -15.84 19.89 -2.90
CA ALA A 224 -16.22 19.56 -1.51
C ALA A 224 -15.12 18.83 -0.71
N ASP A 225 -14.30 17.95 -1.35
CA ASP A 225 -13.38 17.04 -0.64
C ASP A 225 -12.00 16.86 -1.30
N ALA A 226 -11.63 17.63 -2.31
CA ALA A 226 -10.28 17.57 -2.84
C ALA A 226 -9.30 18.11 -1.80
N VAL A 227 -8.82 17.24 -0.95
CA VAL A 227 -7.61 17.46 -0.16
C VAL A 227 -6.46 17.63 -1.18
N ARG A 228 -6.31 18.85 -1.72
CA ARG A 228 -5.12 19.20 -2.49
C ARG A 228 -3.96 19.07 -1.53
N PHE A 229 -3.11 18.08 -1.76
CA PHE A 229 -1.87 17.96 -1.00
C PHE A 229 -1.12 19.29 -1.10
N ASN A 230 -1.18 20.07 -0.04
CA ASN A 230 -0.47 21.34 0.05
C ASN A 230 0.81 21.11 0.81
N VAL A 231 1.94 21.27 0.14
CA VAL A 231 3.27 21.08 0.74
C VAL A 231 3.43 21.94 2.00
N ARG A 232 2.86 23.14 2.02
CA ARG A 232 2.92 24.04 3.17
C ARG A 232 2.15 23.47 4.37
N ASP A 233 0.97 22.89 4.13
CA ASP A 233 0.16 22.28 5.18
C ASP A 233 0.84 21.01 5.69
N ALA A 234 1.40 20.19 4.78
CA ALA A 234 2.18 19.03 5.14
C ALA A 234 3.41 19.39 6.01
N LEU A 235 4.15 20.43 5.66
CA LEU A 235 5.27 20.91 6.48
C LEU A 235 4.82 21.49 7.84
N ASN A 236 3.65 22.13 7.90
CA ASN A 236 3.08 22.60 9.15
C ASN A 236 2.71 21.45 10.08
N LEU A 237 2.27 20.30 9.53
CA LEU A 237 1.98 19.10 10.33
C LEU A 237 3.21 18.57 11.08
N LEU A 238 4.42 18.74 10.54
CA LEU A 238 5.67 18.36 11.21
C LEU A 238 5.98 19.20 12.46
N ARG A 239 5.26 20.30 12.68
CA ARG A 239 5.35 21.07 13.95
C ARG A 239 4.63 20.35 15.10
N ASN A 240 3.69 19.46 14.81
CA ASN A 240 3.09 18.58 15.81
C ASN A 240 4.13 17.52 16.21
N ARG A 241 4.42 17.44 17.52
CA ARG A 241 5.48 16.57 18.05
C ARG A 241 5.19 15.09 17.83
N THR A 242 3.91 14.68 17.94
CA THR A 242 3.49 13.30 17.68
C THR A 242 3.69 12.96 16.21
N ILE A 243 3.28 13.82 15.27
CA ILE A 243 3.47 13.59 13.82
C ILE A 243 4.95 13.51 13.46
N LEU A 244 5.78 14.42 13.99
CA LEU A 244 7.23 14.38 13.76
C LEU A 244 7.85 13.08 14.31
N PHE A 245 7.48 12.67 15.52
CA PHE A 245 7.93 11.42 16.09
C PHE A 245 7.49 10.21 15.23
N MET A 246 6.22 10.19 14.80
CA MET A 246 5.70 9.13 13.92
C MET A 246 6.43 9.06 12.58
N ALA A 247 6.77 10.20 11.98
CA ALA A 247 7.55 10.27 10.76
C ALA A 247 8.97 9.68 10.95
N VAL A 248 9.66 10.02 12.02
CA VAL A 248 10.98 9.49 12.32
C VAL A 248 10.94 7.99 12.62
N GLN A 249 10.04 7.55 13.49
CA GLN A 249 9.99 6.16 13.91
C GLN A 249 9.57 5.20 12.78
N ILE A 250 8.65 5.62 11.89
CA ILE A 250 8.22 4.78 10.77
C ILE A 250 9.34 4.62 9.74
N SER A 251 10.24 5.59 9.65
CA SER A 251 11.45 5.49 8.84
C SER A 251 12.42 4.44 9.40
N LEU A 252 12.57 4.37 10.72
CA LEU A 252 13.46 3.40 11.37
C LEU A 252 12.96 1.95 11.28
N THR A 253 11.65 1.74 11.14
CA THR A 253 11.02 0.41 11.22
C THR A 253 10.24 0.05 9.96
N THR A 254 10.78 0.38 8.79
CA THR A 254 10.13 -0.03 7.54
C THR A 254 10.46 -1.48 7.19
N SER A 255 9.51 -2.39 7.37
CA SER A 255 9.61 -3.79 6.91
C SER A 255 9.48 -3.94 5.38
N LEU A 256 9.25 -2.84 4.67
CA LEU A 256 9.10 -2.87 3.21
C LEU A 256 10.33 -3.43 2.49
N VAL A 257 11.53 -3.24 3.05
CA VAL A 257 12.78 -3.79 2.48
C VAL A 257 12.83 -5.31 2.64
N LEU A 258 12.31 -5.84 3.75
CA LEU A 258 12.24 -7.26 3.99
C LEU A 258 11.46 -7.96 2.87
N PHE A 259 10.31 -7.42 2.45
CA PHE A 259 9.53 -7.99 1.35
C PHE A 259 10.33 -8.08 0.04
N ALA A 260 11.17 -7.10 -0.25
CA ALA A 260 11.96 -7.07 -1.49
C ALA A 260 13.09 -8.09 -1.48
N PHE A 261 13.79 -8.22 -0.35
CA PHE A 261 14.98 -9.07 -0.25
C PHE A 261 14.72 -10.45 0.36
N PHE A 262 13.48 -10.79 0.71
CA PHE A 262 13.14 -12.01 1.40
C PHE A 262 13.55 -13.26 0.63
N VAL A 263 13.11 -13.40 -0.62
CA VAL A 263 13.44 -14.56 -1.45
C VAL A 263 14.94 -14.63 -1.70
N THR A 264 15.56 -13.50 -2.06
CA THR A 264 17.01 -13.43 -2.28
C THR A 264 17.81 -13.85 -1.04
N TYR A 265 17.37 -13.46 0.16
CA TYR A 265 17.98 -13.89 1.40
C TYR A 265 17.95 -15.42 1.58
N TRP A 266 16.79 -16.06 1.39
CA TRP A 266 16.66 -17.50 1.55
C TRP A 266 17.48 -18.28 0.52
N VAL A 267 17.60 -17.76 -0.70
CA VAL A 267 18.43 -18.35 -1.74
C VAL A 267 19.91 -18.18 -1.42
N ASP A 268 20.37 -16.95 -1.18
CA ASP A 268 21.81 -16.64 -1.07
C ASP A 268 22.40 -17.02 0.28
N ALA A 269 21.67 -16.82 1.39
CA ALA A 269 22.19 -17.05 2.73
C ALA A 269 21.86 -18.44 3.27
N ARG A 270 20.82 -19.12 2.76
CA ARG A 270 20.32 -20.39 3.27
C ARG A 270 20.30 -21.52 2.23
N GLY A 271 20.66 -21.25 0.98
CA GLY A 271 20.75 -22.24 -0.09
C GLY A 271 19.41 -22.86 -0.52
N TRP A 272 18.29 -22.12 -0.33
CA TRP A 272 16.97 -22.56 -0.76
C TRP A 272 16.79 -22.37 -2.27
N THR A 273 15.91 -23.16 -2.88
CA THR A 273 15.46 -22.87 -4.24
C THR A 273 14.60 -21.62 -4.25
N VAL A 274 14.55 -20.91 -5.37
CA VAL A 274 13.68 -19.73 -5.53
C VAL A 274 12.20 -20.12 -5.34
N ALA A 275 11.80 -21.29 -5.85
CA ALA A 275 10.44 -21.81 -5.71
C ALA A 275 10.05 -22.02 -4.25
N ASP A 276 10.91 -22.66 -3.45
CA ASP A 276 10.65 -22.93 -2.04
C ASP A 276 10.71 -21.63 -1.20
N ALA A 277 11.64 -20.74 -1.51
CA ALA A 277 11.72 -19.42 -0.87
C ALA A 277 10.48 -18.55 -1.17
N ALA A 278 9.89 -18.67 -2.36
CA ALA A 278 8.63 -18.03 -2.71
C ALA A 278 7.43 -18.61 -1.92
N ILE A 279 7.44 -19.91 -1.61
CA ILE A 279 6.45 -20.52 -0.71
C ILE A 279 6.61 -19.98 0.72
N LEU A 280 7.85 -19.86 1.24
CA LEU A 280 8.10 -19.22 2.53
C LEU A 280 7.58 -17.78 2.57
N MET A 281 7.78 -17.03 1.48
CA MET A 281 7.24 -15.66 1.37
C MET A 281 5.72 -15.64 1.43
N ALA A 282 5.03 -16.59 0.78
CA ALA A 282 3.58 -16.70 0.86
C ALA A 282 3.10 -17.03 2.28
N VAL A 283 3.80 -17.90 3.00
CA VAL A 283 3.51 -18.22 4.40
C VAL A 283 3.69 -16.98 5.29
N TYR A 284 4.74 -16.19 5.06
CA TYR A 284 4.93 -14.90 5.74
C TYR A 284 3.79 -13.93 5.44
N MET A 285 3.40 -13.79 4.16
CA MET A 285 2.31 -12.92 3.74
C MET A 285 0.96 -13.34 4.33
N LEU A 286 0.69 -14.65 4.43
CA LEU A 286 -0.51 -15.16 5.08
C LEU A 286 -0.56 -14.74 6.55
N GLY A 287 0.53 -14.90 7.29
CA GLY A 287 0.66 -14.39 8.65
C GLY A 287 0.44 -12.89 8.73
N ASN A 288 1.02 -12.12 7.79
CA ASN A 288 0.92 -10.66 7.74
C ASN A 288 -0.53 -10.16 7.52
N VAL A 289 -1.31 -10.86 6.69
CA VAL A 289 -2.73 -10.56 6.49
C VAL A 289 -3.52 -10.74 7.79
N ILE A 290 -3.32 -11.87 8.48
CA ILE A 290 -3.95 -12.14 9.79
C ILE A 290 -3.50 -11.11 10.83
N SER A 291 -2.21 -10.78 10.83
CA SER A 291 -1.60 -9.77 11.69
C SER A 291 -2.27 -8.41 11.57
N SER A 292 -2.57 -7.96 10.36
CA SER A 292 -3.24 -6.68 10.12
C SER A 292 -4.64 -6.63 10.76
N PHE A 293 -5.39 -7.73 10.69
CA PHE A 293 -6.70 -7.84 11.34
C PHE A 293 -6.58 -7.86 12.86
N LEU A 294 -5.66 -8.67 13.38
CA LEU A 294 -5.39 -8.74 14.83
C LEU A 294 -4.91 -7.38 15.37
N GLY A 295 -4.11 -6.66 14.60
CA GLY A 295 -3.62 -5.32 14.96
C GLY A 295 -4.76 -4.35 15.25
N GLY A 296 -5.79 -4.32 14.41
CA GLY A 296 -6.99 -3.51 14.65
C GLY A 296 -7.72 -3.90 15.94
N LEU A 297 -8.00 -5.19 16.11
CA LEU A 297 -8.69 -5.70 17.31
C LEU A 297 -7.91 -5.42 18.60
N LEU A 298 -6.60 -5.70 18.59
CA LEU A 298 -5.72 -5.45 19.71
C LEU A 298 -5.62 -3.94 20.01
N GLY A 299 -5.50 -3.11 18.97
CA GLY A 299 -5.47 -1.65 19.11
C GLY A 299 -6.71 -1.10 19.83
N ASP A 300 -7.87 -1.58 19.43
CA ASP A 300 -9.13 -1.19 20.07
C ASP A 300 -9.24 -1.73 21.49
N TRP A 301 -8.85 -2.97 21.75
CA TRP A 301 -8.88 -3.57 23.07
C TRP A 301 -7.95 -2.83 24.04
N PHE A 302 -6.67 -2.61 23.64
CA PHE A 302 -5.71 -1.87 24.46
C PHE A 302 -6.15 -0.41 24.68
N GLY A 303 -6.70 0.25 23.64
CA GLY A 303 -7.21 1.62 23.73
C GLY A 303 -8.35 1.73 24.74
N ARG A 304 -9.32 0.79 24.72
CA ARG A 304 -10.41 0.77 25.71
C ARG A 304 -9.93 0.45 27.13
N ARG A 305 -8.95 -0.45 27.28
CA ARG A 305 -8.50 -0.94 28.59
C ARG A 305 -7.55 0.01 29.32
N PHE A 306 -6.69 0.71 28.56
CA PHE A 306 -5.61 1.54 29.12
C PHE A 306 -5.62 3.00 28.61
N GLY A 307 -6.67 3.43 27.92
CA GLY A 307 -6.81 4.79 27.39
C GLY A 307 -5.68 5.15 26.40
N ASP A 308 -5.22 6.41 26.47
CA ASP A 308 -4.19 6.93 25.56
C ASP A 308 -2.85 6.15 25.63
N HIS A 309 -2.54 5.56 26.78
CA HIS A 309 -1.33 4.73 26.94
C HIS A 309 -1.45 3.34 26.30
N GLY A 310 -2.67 2.83 26.11
CA GLY A 310 -2.89 1.46 25.61
C GLY A 310 -2.26 1.20 24.27
N ARG A 311 -2.39 2.15 23.33
CA ARG A 311 -1.77 2.04 22.01
C ARG A 311 -0.25 2.08 22.07
N ILE A 312 0.32 2.83 23.01
CA ILE A 312 1.78 2.91 23.20
C ILE A 312 2.31 1.56 23.71
N ILE A 313 1.64 0.97 24.73
CA ILE A 313 1.99 -0.36 25.26
C ILE A 313 1.93 -1.41 24.16
N LEU A 314 0.86 -1.42 23.37
CA LEU A 314 0.73 -2.35 22.24
C LEU A 314 1.86 -2.19 21.22
N MET A 315 2.21 -0.94 20.89
CA MET A 315 3.29 -0.69 19.92
C MET A 315 4.65 -1.15 20.45
N GLN A 316 4.97 -0.90 21.71
CA GLN A 316 6.22 -1.39 22.30
C GLN A 316 6.28 -2.92 22.32
N GLY A 317 5.18 -3.58 22.72
CA GLY A 317 5.07 -5.04 22.68
C GLY A 317 5.26 -5.58 21.26
N TYR A 318 4.63 -4.96 20.26
CA TYR A 318 4.81 -5.28 18.85
C TYR A 318 6.27 -5.14 18.41
N LEU A 319 6.90 -3.99 18.67
CA LEU A 319 8.26 -3.70 18.23
C LEU A 319 9.27 -4.69 18.82
N VAL A 320 9.17 -5.00 20.12
CA VAL A 320 10.03 -5.98 20.79
C VAL A 320 9.79 -7.37 20.22
N SER A 321 8.53 -7.81 20.12
CA SER A 321 8.19 -9.14 19.60
C SER A 321 8.66 -9.32 18.17
N TYR A 322 8.50 -8.30 17.32
CA TYR A 322 8.94 -8.36 15.93
C TYR A 322 10.46 -8.33 15.80
N ALA A 323 11.16 -7.53 16.62
CA ALA A 323 12.62 -7.53 16.68
C ALA A 323 13.18 -8.92 17.04
N ILE A 324 12.62 -9.56 18.08
CA ILE A 324 13.03 -10.89 18.50
C ILE A 324 12.71 -11.91 17.42
N SER A 325 11.49 -11.89 16.86
CA SER A 325 11.09 -12.88 15.85
C SER A 325 11.92 -12.78 14.57
N THR A 326 12.24 -11.57 14.11
CA THR A 326 13.11 -11.38 12.94
C THR A 326 14.56 -11.75 13.23
N ALA A 327 15.09 -11.43 14.41
CA ALA A 327 16.41 -11.87 14.82
C ALA A 327 16.51 -13.40 14.85
N LEU A 328 15.55 -14.08 15.46
CA LEU A 328 15.51 -15.53 15.47
C LEU A 328 15.34 -16.11 14.06
N LEU A 329 14.42 -15.57 13.27
CA LEU A 329 14.14 -16.06 11.92
C LEU A 329 15.38 -16.02 11.03
N PHE A 330 16.12 -14.92 11.05
CA PHE A 330 17.23 -14.71 10.11
C PHE A 330 18.59 -15.15 10.65
N GLN A 331 18.79 -15.23 11.97
CA GLN A 331 20.09 -15.61 12.54
C GLN A 331 20.19 -17.10 12.89
N VAL A 332 19.07 -17.74 13.25
CA VAL A 332 19.07 -19.18 13.58
C VAL A 332 18.95 -20.01 12.29
N ASP A 333 19.65 -21.12 12.23
CA ASP A 333 19.44 -22.11 11.18
C ASP A 333 18.30 -23.04 11.56
N TRP A 334 17.17 -22.88 10.86
CA TRP A 334 15.95 -23.67 11.08
C TRP A 334 15.93 -24.97 10.28
N GLY A 335 16.95 -25.21 9.42
CA GLY A 335 16.90 -26.28 8.42
C GLY A 335 15.77 -26.09 7.40
N GLN A 336 15.44 -27.15 6.67
CA GLN A 336 14.40 -27.15 5.63
C GLN A 336 13.11 -27.87 6.05
N GLY A 337 12.90 -28.06 7.35
CA GLY A 337 11.74 -28.77 7.91
C GLY A 337 10.55 -27.85 8.24
N VAL A 338 9.56 -28.40 8.93
CA VAL A 338 8.34 -27.68 9.35
C VAL A 338 8.66 -26.49 10.26
N ALA A 339 9.77 -26.54 11.02
CA ALA A 339 10.16 -25.50 11.96
C ALA A 339 10.34 -24.13 11.30
N VAL A 340 10.95 -24.06 10.11
CA VAL A 340 11.14 -22.80 9.40
C VAL A 340 9.81 -22.19 8.93
N TYR A 341 8.87 -23.01 8.46
CA TYR A 341 7.55 -22.54 8.07
C TYR A 341 6.79 -21.95 9.25
N LEU A 342 6.87 -22.56 10.42
CA LEU A 342 6.29 -22.04 11.67
C LEU A 342 6.96 -20.72 12.08
N ALA A 343 8.29 -20.65 12.05
CA ALA A 343 9.04 -19.43 12.38
C ALA A 343 8.68 -18.27 11.44
N VAL A 344 8.60 -18.55 10.14
CA VAL A 344 8.18 -17.58 9.11
C VAL A 344 6.73 -17.13 9.34
N PHE A 345 5.80 -18.08 9.59
CA PHE A 345 4.40 -17.76 9.84
C PHE A 345 4.21 -16.89 11.09
N VAL A 346 4.87 -17.26 12.20
CA VAL A 346 4.83 -16.50 13.46
C VAL A 346 5.40 -15.09 13.28
N THR A 347 6.51 -14.95 12.55
CA THR A 347 7.07 -13.64 12.24
C THR A 347 6.10 -12.81 11.39
N GLY A 348 5.46 -13.41 10.39
CA GLY A 348 4.40 -12.79 9.60
C GLY A 348 3.20 -12.37 10.46
N LEU A 349 2.79 -13.24 11.42
CA LEU A 349 1.66 -12.99 12.31
C LEU A 349 1.89 -11.79 13.25
N ILE A 350 3.14 -11.43 13.52
CA ILE A 350 3.48 -10.24 14.30
C ILE A 350 3.64 -9.01 13.40
N ALA A 351 4.05 -9.17 12.16
CA ALA A 351 4.63 -8.15 11.28
C ALA A 351 3.79 -6.89 11.04
N SER A 352 2.46 -6.96 11.14
CA SER A 352 1.55 -5.86 10.76
C SER A 352 0.60 -5.42 11.88
N ILE A 353 0.90 -5.72 13.14
CA ILE A 353 0.08 -5.29 14.29
C ILE A 353 0.13 -3.76 14.47
N GLY A 354 1.31 -3.17 14.34
CA GLY A 354 1.55 -1.76 14.63
C GLY A 354 0.79 -0.77 13.74
N PRO A 355 0.84 -0.86 12.39
CA PRO A 355 0.23 0.14 11.52
C PRO A 355 -1.28 0.32 11.73
N PRO A 356 -2.15 -0.70 11.60
CA PRO A 356 -3.59 -0.53 11.79
C PRO A 356 -4.01 -0.36 13.26
N GLY A 357 -3.32 -1.01 14.18
CA GLY A 357 -3.69 -0.98 15.60
C GLY A 357 -3.26 0.29 16.33
N VAL A 358 -2.17 0.91 15.87
CA VAL A 358 -1.53 2.01 16.61
C VAL A 358 -1.24 3.21 15.73
N ALA A 359 -0.48 3.05 14.65
CA ALA A 359 0.05 4.20 13.92
C ALA A 359 -1.05 5.05 13.27
N LEU A 360 -1.98 4.42 12.54
CA LEU A 360 -3.08 5.13 11.91
C LEU A 360 -4.01 5.82 12.92
N PRO A 361 -4.49 5.16 14.00
CA PRO A 361 -5.30 5.81 15.01
C PRO A 361 -4.60 6.96 15.74
N ILE A 362 -3.30 6.85 16.04
CA ILE A 362 -2.54 7.92 16.69
C ILE A 362 -2.45 9.14 15.78
N ILE A 363 -2.06 8.95 14.50
CA ILE A 363 -1.98 10.06 13.55
C ILE A 363 -3.34 10.74 13.43
N GLY A 364 -4.43 9.97 13.29
CA GLY A 364 -5.78 10.51 13.16
C GLY A 364 -6.29 11.26 14.38
N SER A 365 -5.79 10.96 15.58
CA SER A 365 -6.26 11.58 16.85
C SER A 365 -5.54 12.87 17.25
N VAL A 366 -4.46 13.27 16.57
CA VAL A 366 -3.65 14.45 16.92
C VAL A 366 -3.71 15.56 15.88
N VAL A 367 -4.49 15.37 14.83
CA VAL A 367 -4.70 16.37 13.76
C VAL A 367 -6.18 16.58 13.49
N PRO A 368 -6.60 17.78 13.03
CA PRO A 368 -7.98 18.03 12.59
C PRO A 368 -8.41 17.08 11.48
N THR A 369 -9.69 16.71 11.44
CA THR A 369 -10.26 15.81 10.43
C THR A 369 -10.01 16.26 8.99
N SER A 370 -9.97 17.57 8.76
CA SER A 370 -9.71 18.19 7.44
C SER A 370 -8.31 17.91 6.87
N VAL A 371 -7.32 17.59 7.70
CA VAL A 371 -5.91 17.36 7.28
C VAL A 371 -5.41 15.94 7.57
N VAL A 372 -6.26 15.05 8.09
CA VAL A 372 -5.90 13.64 8.41
C VAL A 372 -5.34 12.91 7.17
N ALA A 373 -5.99 13.07 6.01
CA ALA A 373 -5.52 12.44 4.78
C ALA A 373 -4.13 12.96 4.36
N THR A 374 -3.87 14.26 4.55
CA THR A 374 -2.55 14.87 4.29
C THR A 374 -1.51 14.33 5.27
N ALA A 375 -1.85 14.13 6.54
CA ALA A 375 -0.96 13.56 7.53
C ALA A 375 -0.58 12.10 7.19
N TYR A 376 -1.53 11.28 6.76
CA TYR A 376 -1.25 9.92 6.29
C TYR A 376 -0.37 9.91 5.05
N ALA A 377 -0.68 10.74 4.04
CA ALA A 377 0.12 10.87 2.84
C ALA A 377 1.56 11.30 3.15
N LEU A 378 1.74 12.26 4.06
CA LEU A 378 3.05 12.72 4.50
C LEU A 378 3.84 11.59 5.16
N VAL A 379 3.29 10.97 6.21
CA VAL A 379 4.03 10.01 7.05
C VAL A 379 4.22 8.68 6.31
N MET A 380 3.14 8.10 5.74
CA MET A 380 3.18 6.77 5.13
C MET A 380 3.61 6.81 3.65
N GLY A 381 3.23 7.84 2.91
CA GLY A 381 3.57 7.96 1.48
C GLY A 381 4.97 8.51 1.28
N PHE A 382 5.20 9.74 1.74
CA PHE A 382 6.45 10.45 1.46
C PHE A 382 7.59 10.01 2.36
N VAL A 383 7.40 10.04 3.68
CA VAL A 383 8.50 9.77 4.61
C VAL A 383 8.86 8.30 4.60
N GLN A 384 7.91 7.41 4.82
CA GLN A 384 8.16 5.96 4.80
C GLN A 384 8.62 5.48 3.41
N GLY A 385 7.94 5.92 2.34
CA GLY A 385 8.28 5.52 0.97
C GLY A 385 9.67 5.97 0.56
N GLY A 386 10.03 7.23 0.84
CA GLY A 386 11.35 7.78 0.54
C GLY A 386 12.46 7.11 1.34
N PHE A 387 12.25 6.90 2.64
CA PHE A 387 13.24 6.19 3.47
C PHE A 387 13.39 4.72 3.06
N ALA A 388 12.28 4.04 2.75
CA ALA A 388 12.32 2.67 2.24
C ALA A 388 13.07 2.54 0.91
N ALA A 389 13.03 3.57 0.04
CA ALA A 389 13.83 3.61 -1.17
C ALA A 389 15.33 3.69 -0.85
N ILE A 390 15.72 4.63 0.03
CA ILE A 390 17.11 4.79 0.48
C ILE A 390 17.62 3.51 1.16
N LEU A 391 16.81 2.93 2.04
CA LEU A 391 17.16 1.70 2.74
C LEU A 391 17.29 0.51 1.77
N SER A 392 16.49 0.47 0.69
CA SER A 392 16.61 -0.58 -0.34
C SER A 392 17.94 -0.47 -1.09
N LEU A 393 18.40 0.76 -1.39
CA LEU A 393 19.74 0.98 -1.95
C LEU A 393 20.83 0.50 -0.97
N ALA A 394 20.72 0.91 0.29
CA ALA A 394 21.66 0.49 1.32
C ALA A 394 21.72 -1.03 1.46
N PHE A 395 20.56 -1.71 1.46
CA PHE A 395 20.49 -3.17 1.49
C PHE A 395 21.17 -3.82 0.29
N GLY A 396 20.96 -3.28 -0.90
CA GLY A 396 21.60 -3.80 -2.11
C GLY A 396 23.13 -3.71 -2.04
N PHE A 397 23.67 -2.51 -1.81
CA PHE A 397 25.11 -2.28 -1.80
C PHE A 397 25.81 -2.88 -0.57
N LEU A 398 25.25 -2.75 0.62
CA LEU A 398 25.84 -3.33 1.83
C LEU A 398 25.68 -4.86 1.85
N GLY A 399 24.66 -5.41 1.17
CA GLY A 399 24.45 -6.85 1.05
C GLY A 399 25.59 -7.56 0.35
N GLU A 400 26.24 -6.90 -0.61
CA GLU A 400 27.44 -7.42 -1.29
C GLU A 400 28.65 -7.45 -0.36
N ALA A 401 28.80 -6.43 0.49
CA ALA A 401 29.97 -6.30 1.34
C ALA A 401 29.88 -7.13 2.62
N PHE A 402 28.70 -7.19 3.24
CA PHE A 402 28.50 -7.76 4.58
C PHE A 402 27.59 -9.01 4.61
N GLY A 403 26.98 -9.35 3.48
CA GLY A 403 26.01 -10.44 3.38
C GLY A 403 24.62 -10.08 3.89
N LEU A 404 23.58 -10.63 3.27
CA LEU A 404 22.19 -10.32 3.60
C LEU A 404 21.80 -10.75 5.02
N GLN A 405 22.41 -11.80 5.58
CA GLN A 405 22.12 -12.26 6.94
C GLN A 405 22.47 -11.19 7.99
N ALA A 406 23.64 -10.56 7.87
CA ALA A 406 24.04 -9.48 8.76
C ALA A 406 23.11 -8.29 8.62
N LEU A 407 22.70 -7.95 7.40
CA LEU A 407 21.79 -6.81 7.16
C LEU A 407 20.39 -7.05 7.73
N MET A 408 19.86 -8.27 7.63
CA MET A 408 18.57 -8.61 8.26
C MET A 408 18.63 -8.40 9.79
N PHE A 409 19.76 -8.58 10.41
CA PHE A 409 19.94 -8.28 11.83
C PHE A 409 20.09 -6.78 12.07
N TRP A 410 21.10 -6.15 11.46
CA TRP A 410 21.47 -4.76 11.75
C TRP A 410 20.50 -3.71 11.20
N LEU A 411 19.85 -3.96 10.08
CA LEU A 411 18.96 -3.00 9.43
C LEU A 411 17.47 -3.37 9.56
N VAL A 412 17.13 -4.55 10.11
CA VAL A 412 15.75 -4.89 10.44
C VAL A 412 15.59 -5.07 11.95
N SER A 413 16.21 -6.09 12.57
CA SER A 413 15.93 -6.42 13.97
C SER A 413 16.39 -5.33 14.95
N VAL A 414 17.60 -4.78 14.77
CA VAL A 414 18.15 -3.75 15.66
C VAL A 414 17.33 -2.46 15.64
N PRO A 415 16.93 -1.89 14.49
CA PRO A 415 16.10 -0.69 14.46
C PRO A 415 14.74 -0.86 15.16
N TYR A 416 14.12 -2.05 15.08
CA TYR A 416 12.89 -2.33 15.82
C TYR A 416 13.11 -2.32 17.33
N THR A 417 14.25 -2.84 17.81
CA THR A 417 14.64 -2.80 19.23
C THR A 417 14.86 -1.35 19.69
N VAL A 418 15.64 -0.59 18.93
CA VAL A 418 15.90 0.84 19.22
C VAL A 418 14.60 1.62 19.26
N ASN A 419 13.71 1.37 18.29
CA ASN A 419 12.44 2.05 18.20
C ASN A 419 11.52 1.71 19.40
N ALA A 420 11.54 0.46 19.90
CA ALA A 420 10.80 0.10 21.10
C ALA A 420 11.20 0.94 22.31
N VAL A 421 12.50 1.26 22.43
CA VAL A 421 13.01 2.16 23.48
C VAL A 421 12.57 3.60 23.22
N LEU A 422 12.67 4.09 21.99
CA LEU A 422 12.25 5.45 21.64
C LEU A 422 10.77 5.69 21.90
N TRP A 423 9.92 4.66 21.78
CA TRP A 423 8.48 4.76 22.09
C TRP A 423 8.17 5.10 23.54
N THR A 424 9.13 5.02 24.46
CA THR A 424 8.98 5.53 25.83
C THR A 424 8.70 7.04 25.86
N LEU A 425 9.21 7.79 24.87
CA LEU A 425 8.95 9.22 24.72
C LEU A 425 7.47 9.52 24.46
N MET A 426 6.77 8.61 23.80
CA MET A 426 5.36 8.77 23.43
C MET A 426 4.42 8.81 24.65
N TYR A 427 4.82 8.24 25.79
CA TYR A 427 4.04 8.35 27.02
C TYR A 427 3.84 9.80 27.50
N ARG A 428 4.76 10.70 27.11
CA ARG A 428 4.68 12.13 27.45
C ARG A 428 4.13 12.98 26.29
N ILE A 429 4.50 12.63 25.04
CA ILE A 429 4.19 13.44 23.85
C ILE A 429 2.73 13.24 23.43
N TYR A 430 2.32 11.99 23.21
CA TYR A 430 1.03 11.67 22.59
C TYR A 430 -0.19 12.10 23.42
N PRO A 431 -0.29 11.83 24.76
CA PRO A 431 -1.44 12.26 25.53
C PRO A 431 -1.62 13.79 25.56
N ALA A 432 -0.50 14.54 25.55
CA ALA A 432 -0.54 16.00 25.51
C ALA A 432 -1.12 16.53 24.19
N ASP A 433 -0.62 16.02 23.05
CA ASP A 433 -1.11 16.43 21.74
C ASP A 433 -2.55 15.99 21.48
N ALA A 434 -2.91 14.77 21.90
CA ALA A 434 -4.28 14.23 21.77
C ALA A 434 -5.30 15.00 22.62
N SER A 435 -4.93 15.40 23.86
CA SER A 435 -5.79 16.21 24.70
C SER A 435 -5.96 17.62 24.14
N ALA A 436 -4.91 18.22 23.62
CA ALA A 436 -4.97 19.53 22.97
C ALA A 436 -5.89 19.52 21.72
N GLN A 437 -5.85 18.44 20.93
CA GLN A 437 -6.73 18.30 19.76
C GLN A 437 -8.19 18.12 20.17
N ARG A 438 -8.48 17.26 21.16
CA ARG A 438 -9.83 17.08 21.71
C ARG A 438 -10.42 18.38 22.28
N ALA A 439 -9.60 19.20 22.95
CA ALA A 439 -10.04 20.50 23.47
C ALA A 439 -10.42 21.48 22.36
N ARG A 440 -9.67 21.50 21.24
CA ARG A 440 -10.00 22.32 20.06
C ARG A 440 -11.34 21.91 19.43
N GLU A 441 -11.53 20.60 19.23
CA GLU A 441 -12.77 20.05 18.65
C GLU A 441 -14.01 20.38 19.54
N GLN A 442 -13.87 20.34 20.86
CA GLN A 442 -14.93 20.74 21.79
C GLN A 442 -15.25 22.24 21.73
N GLN A 443 -14.23 23.08 21.55
CA GLN A 443 -14.44 24.52 21.37
C GLN A 443 -15.16 24.85 20.06
N GLU A 444 -14.78 24.20 18.96
CA GLU A 444 -15.42 24.37 17.66
C GLU A 444 -16.87 23.89 17.68
N ALA A 445 -17.17 22.77 18.34
CA ALA A 445 -18.53 22.25 18.50
C ALA A 445 -19.41 23.10 19.42
N GLY A 446 -18.84 23.84 20.36
CA GLY A 446 -19.58 24.74 21.28
C GLY A 446 -19.85 26.16 20.71
N THR A 447 -19.24 26.51 19.57
CA THR A 447 -19.40 27.82 18.92
C THR A 447 -20.31 27.77 17.68
N GLY A 448 -20.79 26.61 17.27
CA GLY A 448 -21.75 26.38 16.19
C GLY A 448 -23.13 26.02 16.72
#